data_9067bcdda93d81759d5fbd4d0bbeb3b9
#
_entry.id   9067bcdda93d81759d5fbd4d0bbeb3b9
#
_cell.length_a   1.000
_cell.length_b   1.000
_cell.length_c   1.000
_cell.angle_alpha   90.00
_cell.angle_beta   90.00
_cell.angle_gamma   90.00
#
_symmetry.space_group_name_H-M   'P 1'
#
loop_
_entity.id
_entity.type
_entity.pdbx_description
1 polymer ?
#
loop_
_entity_poly.entity_id
_entity_poly.type
_entity_poly.pdbx_seq_one_letter_code
_entity_poly.pdbx_strand_id
1 'polypeptide(L)'
;MKTKTKQKQEIINTRVGGFGGSDAKMFYKVGLNGLSALSDTDKRRIAVALGQAEFVETYTTDAMEAGNEFERWLAVNSYTVETGWENNYYLISEAIQARNFKLFAHPDFYEKTNKIVIEAKYTSSDINETIRDYKAQLQWYYMLGAERVYIIKGNQGEDFYKHEERQIRRDDNYINILLEGINTIDEFCDTFIYTEKDEWTEGDLLPHEQRAAQLMYNYLEQIKVMEAEVEKQKQMLFDVMYKNGVKSIKSDKYVLTIVPESVRSTFDKKKLLKEHPEINEADYLKTSKVKPYLKIILK
;
A
#
# COMPACT_ATOMS: atom_id res chain seq x y z
N MET A 1 9.95 13.89 -18.92
CA MET A 1 8.59 13.68 -18.41
C MET A 1 7.80 12.59 -19.15
N LYS A 2 7.96 12.37 -20.44
CA LYS A 2 7.26 11.31 -21.22
C LYS A 2 7.68 9.87 -20.89
N THR A 3 8.89 9.63 -20.36
CA THR A 3 9.42 8.29 -20.04
C THR A 3 8.76 7.65 -18.80
N LYS A 4 8.49 8.43 -17.74
CA LYS A 4 7.84 7.92 -16.52
C LYS A 4 6.40 7.46 -16.74
N THR A 5 5.64 8.17 -17.57
CA THR A 5 4.24 7.83 -17.88
C THR A 5 4.15 6.54 -18.71
N LYS A 6 5.11 6.27 -19.59
CA LYS A 6 5.14 5.08 -20.43
C LYS A 6 5.49 3.82 -19.64
N GLN A 7 6.51 3.89 -18.76
CA GLN A 7 6.85 2.79 -17.84
C GLN A 7 5.70 2.48 -16.87
N LYS A 8 5.01 3.50 -16.37
CA LYS A 8 3.87 3.36 -15.47
C LYS A 8 2.71 2.62 -16.16
N GLN A 9 2.44 2.94 -17.43
CA GLN A 9 1.41 2.28 -18.23
C GLN A 9 1.78 0.83 -18.57
N GLU A 10 3.07 0.53 -18.79
CA GLU A 10 3.56 -0.83 -19.02
C GLU A 10 3.41 -1.71 -17.76
N ILE A 11 3.71 -1.18 -16.58
CA ILE A 11 3.54 -1.90 -15.30
C ILE A 11 2.04 -2.19 -15.03
N ILE A 12 1.15 -1.24 -15.30
CA ILE A 12 -0.29 -1.45 -15.18
C ILE A 12 -0.75 -2.54 -16.14
N ASN A 13 -0.32 -2.47 -17.40
CA ASN A 13 -0.69 -3.44 -18.43
C ASN A 13 -0.15 -4.85 -18.12
N THR A 14 0.97 -4.99 -17.41
CA THR A 14 1.49 -6.31 -17.04
C THR A 14 0.76 -6.91 -15.85
N ARG A 15 0.24 -6.12 -14.92
CA ARG A 15 -0.55 -6.63 -13.79
C ARG A 15 -1.94 -7.12 -14.20
N VAL A 16 -2.49 -6.54 -15.26
CA VAL A 16 -3.68 -7.06 -15.94
C VAL A 16 -3.20 -8.11 -16.95
N GLY A 17 -3.60 -9.35 -16.77
CA GLY A 17 -3.21 -10.48 -17.63
C GLY A 17 -2.07 -11.34 -17.12
N GLY A 18 -1.54 -11.08 -15.89
CA GLY A 18 -0.48 -11.93 -15.36
C GLY A 18 -0.06 -11.65 -13.92
N PHE A 19 0.90 -12.47 -13.46
CA PHE A 19 1.46 -12.43 -12.12
C PHE A 19 2.97 -12.26 -12.15
N GLY A 20 3.47 -11.44 -11.24
CA GLY A 20 4.89 -11.15 -11.08
C GLY A 20 5.52 -11.82 -9.86
N GLY A 21 6.82 -11.61 -9.66
CA GLY A 21 7.55 -12.15 -8.51
C GLY A 21 6.97 -11.75 -7.15
N SER A 22 6.37 -10.57 -7.04
CA SER A 22 5.67 -10.13 -5.82
C SER A 22 4.45 -10.98 -5.46
N ASP A 23 3.85 -11.67 -6.44
CA ASP A 23 2.70 -12.56 -6.26
C ASP A 23 3.12 -14.00 -5.88
N ALA A 24 4.41 -14.33 -5.94
CA ALA A 24 4.94 -15.68 -5.75
C ALA A 24 4.54 -16.33 -4.42
N LYS A 25 4.41 -15.52 -3.35
CA LYS A 25 3.98 -16.01 -2.03
C LYS A 25 2.57 -16.58 -2.04
N MET A 26 1.67 -16.03 -2.86
CA MET A 26 0.32 -16.56 -3.06
C MET A 26 0.36 -17.95 -3.68
N PHE A 27 1.12 -18.14 -4.74
CA PHE A 27 1.29 -19.45 -5.41
C PHE A 27 1.91 -20.48 -4.48
N TYR A 28 2.94 -20.10 -3.74
CA TYR A 28 3.57 -21.01 -2.77
C TYR A 28 2.59 -21.47 -1.68
N LYS A 29 1.77 -20.57 -1.13
CA LYS A 29 0.75 -20.93 -0.14
C LYS A 29 -0.28 -21.92 -0.71
N VAL A 30 -0.71 -21.68 -1.95
CA VAL A 30 -1.68 -22.55 -2.61
C VAL A 30 -1.06 -23.92 -2.96
N GLY A 31 0.20 -23.97 -3.39
CA GLY A 31 0.90 -25.23 -3.63
C GLY A 31 1.04 -26.09 -2.37
N LEU A 32 1.18 -25.47 -1.20
CA LEU A 32 1.25 -26.19 0.08
C LEU A 32 -0.11 -26.62 0.64
N ASN A 33 -1.15 -25.78 0.51
CA ASN A 33 -2.38 -25.90 1.30
C ASN A 33 -3.66 -25.89 0.43
N GLY A 34 -3.51 -25.89 -0.89
CA GLY A 34 -4.64 -25.79 -1.83
C GLY A 34 -5.33 -24.43 -1.82
N LEU A 35 -6.46 -24.34 -2.51
CA LEU A 35 -7.23 -23.10 -2.69
C LEU A 35 -7.77 -22.47 -1.40
N SER A 36 -7.87 -23.27 -0.32
CA SER A 36 -8.30 -22.76 0.99
C SER A 36 -7.31 -21.75 1.59
N ALA A 37 -6.07 -21.68 1.09
CA ALA A 37 -5.07 -20.71 1.48
C ALA A 37 -5.25 -19.32 0.84
N LEU A 38 -6.14 -19.18 -0.15
CA LEU A 38 -6.41 -17.91 -0.79
C LEU A 38 -7.20 -16.97 0.15
N SER A 39 -6.60 -15.86 0.49
CA SER A 39 -7.29 -14.74 1.13
C SER A 39 -8.19 -14.00 0.12
N ASP A 40 -9.08 -13.16 0.61
CA ASP A 40 -9.90 -12.29 -0.26
C ASP A 40 -9.03 -11.32 -1.07
N THR A 41 -7.92 -10.85 -0.50
CA THR A 41 -6.90 -10.06 -1.22
C THR A 41 -6.28 -10.85 -2.37
N ASP A 42 -5.94 -12.13 -2.14
CA ASP A 42 -5.40 -13.00 -3.20
C ASP A 42 -6.44 -13.22 -4.32
N LYS A 43 -7.71 -13.44 -3.96
CA LYS A 43 -8.81 -13.57 -4.93
C LYS A 43 -9.03 -12.29 -5.73
N ARG A 44 -8.97 -11.12 -5.08
CA ARG A 44 -9.04 -9.83 -5.78
C ARG A 44 -7.83 -9.65 -6.72
N ARG A 45 -6.63 -10.06 -6.32
CA ARG A 45 -5.44 -10.05 -7.17
C ARG A 45 -5.59 -10.95 -8.39
N ILE A 46 -6.21 -12.14 -8.23
CA ILE A 46 -6.57 -13.04 -9.34
C ILE A 46 -7.59 -12.35 -10.26
N ALA A 47 -8.63 -11.72 -9.70
CA ALA A 47 -9.63 -10.99 -10.48
C ALA A 47 -9.01 -9.88 -11.33
N VAL A 48 -8.05 -9.12 -10.80
CA VAL A 48 -7.29 -8.11 -11.54
C VAL A 48 -6.50 -8.75 -12.69
N ALA A 49 -5.83 -9.89 -12.45
CA ALA A 49 -5.09 -10.58 -13.51
C ALA A 49 -6.00 -11.08 -14.63
N LEU A 50 -7.24 -11.51 -14.29
CA LEU A 50 -8.24 -11.96 -15.24
C LEU A 50 -9.05 -10.81 -15.90
N GLY A 51 -8.78 -9.55 -15.52
CA GLY A 51 -9.56 -8.39 -15.98
C GLY A 51 -10.98 -8.30 -15.43
N GLN A 52 -11.29 -9.02 -14.34
CA GLN A 52 -12.59 -9.02 -13.66
C GLN A 52 -12.68 -7.93 -12.57
N ALA A 53 -11.57 -7.30 -12.20
CA ALA A 53 -11.50 -6.18 -11.26
C ALA A 53 -10.50 -5.14 -11.73
N GLU A 54 -10.71 -3.88 -11.36
CA GLU A 54 -9.79 -2.80 -11.69
C GLU A 54 -8.51 -2.87 -10.85
N PHE A 55 -7.37 -2.56 -11.48
CA PHE A 55 -6.12 -2.34 -10.77
C PHE A 55 -6.12 -0.95 -10.15
N VAL A 56 -6.08 -0.88 -8.82
CA VAL A 56 -5.97 0.38 -8.09
C VAL A 56 -4.49 0.63 -7.76
N GLU A 57 -3.95 1.76 -8.23
CA GLU A 57 -2.60 2.19 -7.85
C GLU A 57 -2.53 2.48 -6.36
N THR A 58 -1.54 1.89 -5.70
CA THR A 58 -1.25 2.19 -4.30
C THR A 58 -0.43 3.47 -4.17
N TYR A 59 -0.68 4.24 -3.13
CA TYR A 59 0.13 5.42 -2.82
C TYR A 59 1.55 4.98 -2.45
N THR A 60 2.54 5.74 -2.96
CA THR A 60 3.93 5.54 -2.57
C THR A 60 4.10 6.01 -1.12
N THR A 61 4.59 5.13 -0.25
CA THR A 61 4.95 5.48 1.13
C THR A 61 6.40 5.97 1.19
N ASP A 62 6.75 6.70 2.27
CA ASP A 62 8.14 7.15 2.49
C ASP A 62 9.13 5.98 2.46
N ALA A 63 8.73 4.81 2.98
CA ALA A 63 9.55 3.60 2.94
C ALA A 63 9.75 3.07 1.50
N MET A 64 8.72 3.15 0.66
CA MET A 64 8.83 2.78 -0.77
C MET A 64 9.69 3.79 -1.53
N GLU A 65 9.60 5.08 -1.19
CA GLU A 65 10.43 6.11 -1.81
C GLU A 65 11.89 5.93 -1.44
N ALA A 66 12.22 5.64 -0.18
CA ALA A 66 13.57 5.32 0.27
C ALA A 66 14.13 4.05 -0.42
N GLY A 67 13.30 3.02 -0.63
CA GLY A 67 13.65 1.84 -1.44
C GLY A 67 14.00 2.21 -2.88
N ASN A 68 13.16 3.02 -3.53
CA ASN A 68 13.40 3.51 -4.89
C ASN A 68 14.66 4.39 -5.00
N GLU A 69 15.03 5.11 -3.93
CA GLU A 69 16.28 5.88 -3.88
C GLU A 69 17.50 4.96 -3.76
N PHE A 70 17.39 3.92 -2.95
CA PHE A 70 18.44 2.92 -2.83
C PHE A 70 18.68 2.19 -4.18
N GLU A 71 17.65 1.76 -4.87
CA GLU A 71 17.75 1.15 -6.20
C GLU A 71 18.39 2.12 -7.22
N ARG A 72 18.00 3.39 -7.22
CA ARG A 72 18.62 4.42 -8.08
C ARG A 72 20.09 4.62 -7.77
N TRP A 73 20.47 4.59 -6.50
CA TRP A 73 21.86 4.68 -6.09
C TRP A 73 22.67 3.48 -6.58
N LEU A 74 22.16 2.26 -6.45
CA LEU A 74 22.78 1.03 -6.97
C LEU A 74 22.94 1.08 -8.48
N ALA A 75 21.94 1.58 -9.21
CA ALA A 75 21.96 1.71 -10.66
C ALA A 75 23.10 2.62 -11.18
N VAL A 76 23.46 3.63 -10.39
CA VAL A 76 24.52 4.59 -10.75
C VAL A 76 25.89 4.12 -10.29
N ASN A 77 25.99 3.46 -9.14
CA ASN A 77 27.27 3.20 -8.47
C ASN A 77 27.75 1.75 -8.60
N SER A 78 26.87 0.79 -8.89
CA SER A 78 27.21 -0.64 -8.86
C SER A 78 26.74 -1.41 -10.09
N TYR A 79 25.51 -1.23 -10.52
CA TYR A 79 24.88 -2.01 -11.59
C TYR A 79 24.51 -1.13 -12.77
N THR A 80 25.53 -0.61 -13.44
CA THR A 80 25.36 0.34 -14.55
C THR A 80 25.09 -0.37 -15.87
N VAL A 81 24.41 0.30 -16.79
CA VAL A 81 24.18 -0.19 -18.16
C VAL A 81 25.51 -0.42 -18.91
N GLU A 82 26.51 0.39 -18.62
CA GLU A 82 27.86 0.29 -19.22
C GLU A 82 28.58 -1.02 -18.82
N THR A 83 28.21 -1.61 -17.69
CA THR A 83 28.73 -2.91 -17.22
C THR A 83 27.80 -4.08 -17.55
N GLY A 84 26.80 -3.88 -18.43
CA GLY A 84 25.94 -4.93 -18.96
C GLY A 84 24.68 -5.23 -18.14
N TRP A 85 24.34 -4.37 -17.18
CA TRP A 85 23.11 -4.51 -16.38
C TRP A 85 21.92 -3.76 -17.00
N GLU A 86 20.76 -4.39 -16.98
CA GLU A 86 19.50 -3.79 -17.40
C GLU A 86 18.60 -3.62 -16.16
N ASN A 87 18.14 -2.39 -15.92
CA ASN A 87 17.23 -2.08 -14.81
C ASN A 87 15.79 -2.34 -15.22
N ASN A 88 14.99 -2.91 -14.32
CA ASN A 88 13.56 -3.22 -14.53
C ASN A 88 13.34 -4.07 -15.80
N TYR A 89 14.19 -5.06 -16.01
CA TYR A 89 14.07 -5.97 -17.14
C TYR A 89 12.79 -6.81 -17.03
N TYR A 90 12.10 -6.98 -18.15
CA TYR A 90 10.90 -7.81 -18.21
C TYR A 90 11.30 -9.26 -18.52
N LEU A 91 11.40 -10.10 -17.49
CA LEU A 91 11.74 -11.50 -17.62
C LEU A 91 10.46 -12.32 -17.78
N ILE A 92 10.33 -13.05 -18.87
CA ILE A 92 9.26 -14.01 -19.15
C ILE A 92 9.85 -15.38 -19.33
N SER A 93 9.23 -16.40 -18.75
CA SER A 93 9.57 -17.78 -19.07
C SER A 93 8.79 -18.25 -20.29
N GLU A 94 9.51 -18.78 -21.27
CA GLU A 94 8.89 -19.51 -22.40
C GLU A 94 8.54 -20.96 -22.03
N ALA A 95 9.16 -21.49 -20.99
CA ALA A 95 9.04 -22.89 -20.56
C ALA A 95 7.82 -23.15 -19.67
N ILE A 96 7.34 -22.13 -18.96
CA ILE A 96 6.23 -22.25 -18.01
C ILE A 96 5.08 -21.40 -18.54
N GLN A 97 4.01 -22.06 -18.97
CA GLN A 97 2.82 -21.41 -19.51
C GLN A 97 1.60 -21.82 -18.69
N ALA A 98 0.88 -20.82 -18.19
CA ALA A 98 -0.48 -20.98 -17.69
C ALA A 98 -1.46 -20.58 -18.81
N ARG A 99 -2.68 -21.17 -18.81
CA ARG A 99 -3.70 -20.92 -19.85
C ARG A 99 -4.39 -19.58 -19.66
N ASN A 100 -4.61 -19.21 -18.42
CA ASN A 100 -5.46 -18.07 -18.06
C ASN A 100 -4.68 -16.79 -17.77
N PHE A 101 -3.35 -16.89 -17.55
CA PHE A 101 -2.52 -15.73 -17.19
C PHE A 101 -1.05 -15.91 -17.60
N LYS A 102 -0.32 -14.81 -17.64
CA LYS A 102 1.12 -14.82 -17.90
C LYS A 102 1.93 -14.80 -16.62
N LEU A 103 3.11 -15.41 -16.65
CA LEU A 103 4.07 -15.39 -15.57
C LEU A 103 5.27 -14.55 -15.98
N PHE A 104 5.59 -13.56 -15.18
CA PHE A 104 6.69 -12.64 -15.46
C PHE A 104 7.44 -12.24 -14.19
N ALA A 105 8.55 -11.53 -14.35
CA ALA A 105 9.23 -10.84 -13.27
C ALA A 105 9.80 -9.51 -13.76
N HIS A 106 9.92 -8.57 -12.83
CA HIS A 106 10.66 -7.31 -12.98
C HIS A 106 11.73 -7.27 -11.90
N PRO A 107 12.88 -7.95 -12.11
CA PRO A 107 14.01 -7.80 -11.20
C PRO A 107 14.54 -6.37 -11.25
N ASP A 108 15.05 -5.88 -10.12
CA ASP A 108 15.61 -4.54 -10.05
C ASP A 108 16.82 -4.39 -11.00
N PHE A 109 17.64 -5.46 -11.09
CA PHE A 109 18.75 -5.52 -12.08
C PHE A 109 18.85 -6.91 -12.69
N TYR A 110 19.12 -6.96 -13.99
CA TYR A 110 19.31 -8.19 -14.76
C TYR A 110 20.54 -8.10 -15.67
N GLU A 111 21.41 -9.10 -15.58
CA GLU A 111 22.53 -9.28 -16.50
C GLU A 111 22.17 -10.44 -17.45
N LYS A 112 21.99 -10.11 -18.72
CA LYS A 112 21.39 -10.99 -19.72
C LYS A 112 22.29 -12.14 -20.15
N THR A 113 23.61 -11.91 -20.25
CA THR A 113 24.58 -12.90 -20.76
C THR A 113 24.67 -14.12 -19.87
N ASN A 114 24.77 -13.89 -18.55
CA ASN A 114 24.89 -14.95 -17.56
C ASN A 114 23.57 -15.19 -16.79
N LYS A 115 22.47 -14.53 -17.19
CA LYS A 115 21.15 -14.63 -16.58
C LYS A 115 21.17 -14.42 -15.06
N ILE A 116 21.85 -13.33 -14.63
CA ILE A 116 21.98 -12.97 -13.23
C ILE A 116 20.89 -11.99 -12.87
N VAL A 117 20.16 -12.29 -11.80
CA VAL A 117 19.15 -11.40 -11.20
C VAL A 117 19.69 -10.84 -9.90
N ILE A 118 19.45 -9.54 -9.68
CA ILE A 118 19.64 -8.89 -8.40
C ILE A 118 18.33 -8.25 -7.98
N GLU A 119 17.94 -8.54 -6.74
CA GLU A 119 16.80 -7.94 -6.06
C GLU A 119 17.31 -7.05 -4.92
N ALA A 120 16.95 -5.78 -4.94
CA ALA A 120 17.35 -4.80 -3.94
C ALA A 120 16.26 -4.63 -2.87
N LYS A 121 16.63 -4.59 -1.60
CA LYS A 121 15.72 -4.33 -0.48
C LYS A 121 16.33 -3.31 0.47
N TYR A 122 15.56 -2.29 0.83
CA TYR A 122 15.94 -1.29 1.81
C TYR A 122 15.02 -1.41 3.03
N THR A 123 15.52 -2.06 4.08
CA THR A 123 14.70 -2.46 5.23
C THR A 123 15.49 -2.44 6.53
N SER A 124 14.80 -2.37 7.67
CA SER A 124 15.39 -2.50 9.01
C SER A 124 15.61 -3.95 9.46
N SER A 125 15.03 -4.95 8.76
CA SER A 125 15.22 -6.37 9.06
C SER A 125 16.66 -6.81 8.77
N ASP A 126 17.16 -7.84 9.44
CA ASP A 126 18.45 -8.43 9.07
C ASP A 126 18.40 -9.18 7.73
N ILE A 127 19.56 -9.46 7.14
CA ILE A 127 19.65 -10.09 5.80
C ILE A 127 18.99 -11.49 5.76
N ASN A 128 19.07 -12.28 6.82
CA ASN A 128 18.50 -13.63 6.84
C ASN A 128 16.97 -13.57 6.96
N GLU A 129 16.46 -12.63 7.74
CA GLU A 129 15.04 -12.35 7.83
C GLU A 129 14.51 -11.85 6.48
N THR A 130 15.20 -10.91 5.86
CA THR A 130 14.87 -10.41 4.52
C THR A 130 14.84 -11.55 3.49
N ILE A 131 15.84 -12.43 3.47
CA ILE A 131 15.87 -13.60 2.57
C ILE A 131 14.66 -14.51 2.82
N ARG A 132 14.31 -14.77 4.08
CA ARG A 132 13.16 -15.61 4.44
C ARG A 132 11.85 -15.01 3.94
N ASP A 133 11.66 -13.70 4.13
CA ASP A 133 10.42 -13.00 3.78
C ASP A 133 10.21 -12.91 2.27
N TYR A 134 11.30 -12.77 1.51
CA TYR A 134 11.29 -12.68 0.05
C TYR A 134 11.62 -14.01 -0.65
N LYS A 135 11.73 -15.13 0.07
CA LYS A 135 12.13 -16.44 -0.50
C LYS A 135 11.29 -16.82 -1.72
N ALA A 136 9.98 -16.62 -1.67
CA ALA A 136 9.10 -16.95 -2.78
C ALA A 136 9.45 -16.15 -4.06
N GLN A 137 9.68 -14.84 -3.93
CA GLN A 137 10.08 -13.98 -5.03
C GLN A 137 11.45 -14.37 -5.58
N LEU A 138 12.41 -14.67 -4.72
CA LEU A 138 13.76 -15.06 -5.12
C LEU A 138 13.79 -16.41 -5.84
N GLN A 139 12.98 -17.37 -5.41
CA GLN A 139 12.82 -18.67 -6.10
C GLN A 139 12.00 -18.55 -7.40
N TRP A 140 11.10 -17.57 -7.48
CA TRP A 140 10.37 -17.24 -8.70
C TRP A 140 11.31 -16.83 -9.84
N TYR A 141 12.36 -16.07 -9.56
CA TYR A 141 13.36 -15.75 -10.58
C TYR A 141 14.08 -16.97 -11.13
N TYR A 142 14.44 -17.92 -10.27
CA TYR A 142 15.03 -19.20 -10.70
C TYR A 142 14.05 -20.02 -11.54
N MET A 143 12.78 -20.04 -11.15
CA MET A 143 11.72 -20.72 -11.90
C MET A 143 11.56 -20.12 -13.31
N LEU A 144 11.70 -18.81 -13.46
CA LEU A 144 11.64 -18.12 -14.75
C LEU A 144 12.94 -18.19 -15.56
N GLY A 145 13.96 -18.88 -15.10
CA GLY A 145 15.17 -19.18 -15.87
C GLY A 145 16.41 -18.38 -15.50
N ALA A 146 16.42 -17.66 -14.36
CA ALA A 146 17.64 -17.09 -13.84
C ALA A 146 18.64 -18.21 -13.46
N GLU A 147 19.92 -18.01 -13.79
CA GLU A 147 21.03 -18.93 -13.44
C GLU A 147 21.60 -18.60 -12.06
N ARG A 148 21.59 -17.33 -11.69
CA ARG A 148 22.02 -16.84 -10.38
C ARG A 148 21.09 -15.74 -9.90
N VAL A 149 20.79 -15.77 -8.62
CA VAL A 149 19.95 -14.75 -7.96
C VAL A 149 20.70 -14.23 -6.74
N TYR A 150 20.75 -12.92 -6.62
CA TYR A 150 21.33 -12.23 -5.46
C TYR A 150 20.28 -11.33 -4.85
N ILE A 151 20.37 -11.14 -3.54
CA ILE A 151 19.66 -10.09 -2.83
C ILE A 151 20.68 -9.09 -2.30
N ILE A 152 20.38 -7.82 -2.48
CA ILE A 152 21.14 -6.72 -1.88
C ILE A 152 20.25 -6.03 -0.88
N LYS A 153 20.74 -5.90 0.33
CA LYS A 153 19.99 -5.33 1.44
C LYS A 153 20.72 -4.10 1.99
N GLY A 154 20.11 -2.93 1.84
CA GLY A 154 20.48 -1.70 2.54
C GLY A 154 19.73 -1.57 3.86
N ASN A 155 20.34 -0.93 4.86
CA ASN A 155 19.73 -0.69 6.16
C ASN A 155 18.99 0.64 6.16
N GLN A 156 17.71 0.62 6.54
CA GLN A 156 16.91 1.83 6.65
C GLN A 156 17.52 2.79 7.69
N GLY A 157 17.78 4.02 7.27
CA GLY A 157 18.42 5.05 8.10
C GLY A 157 19.93 5.05 8.06
N GLU A 158 20.57 4.15 7.29
CA GLU A 158 22.02 4.14 7.05
C GLU A 158 22.37 4.60 5.63
N ASP A 159 23.67 4.90 5.42
CA ASP A 159 24.19 5.26 4.11
C ASP A 159 24.09 4.07 3.14
N PHE A 160 23.70 4.30 1.90
CA PHE A 160 23.48 3.27 0.86
C PHE A 160 24.73 2.42 0.54
N TYR A 161 25.92 2.95 0.73
CA TYR A 161 27.16 2.17 0.54
C TYR A 161 27.37 1.07 1.60
N LYS A 162 26.65 1.11 2.72
CA LYS A 162 26.66 0.09 3.77
C LYS A 162 25.57 -0.94 3.51
N HIS A 163 25.66 -1.66 2.41
CA HIS A 163 24.73 -2.71 2.06
C HIS A 163 25.38 -4.10 2.16
N GLU A 164 24.55 -5.11 2.32
CA GLU A 164 24.94 -6.51 2.29
C GLU A 164 24.45 -7.15 1.00
N GLU A 165 25.31 -7.97 0.37
CA GLU A 165 24.95 -8.78 -0.78
C GLU A 165 25.03 -10.27 -0.42
N ARG A 166 24.02 -11.03 -0.85
CA ARG A 166 23.98 -12.46 -0.61
C ARG A 166 23.48 -13.20 -1.84
N GLN A 167 24.25 -14.19 -2.31
CA GLN A 167 23.76 -15.12 -3.32
C GLN A 167 22.72 -16.07 -2.71
N ILE A 168 21.60 -16.22 -3.39
CA ILE A 168 20.51 -17.10 -3.01
C ILE A 168 20.75 -18.49 -3.65
N ARG A 169 20.62 -19.54 -2.86
CA ARG A 169 20.67 -20.90 -3.39
C ARG A 169 19.32 -21.24 -4.02
N ARG A 170 19.37 -21.84 -5.22
CA ARG A 170 18.19 -22.44 -5.86
C ARG A 170 17.65 -23.59 -4.99
N ASP A 171 16.33 -23.61 -4.82
CA ASP A 171 15.61 -24.62 -4.03
C ASP A 171 14.54 -25.27 -4.93
N ASP A 172 14.89 -26.38 -5.55
CA ASP A 172 14.00 -27.05 -6.49
C ASP A 172 12.72 -27.59 -5.84
N ASN A 173 12.77 -27.96 -4.54
CA ASN A 173 11.56 -28.37 -3.82
C ASN A 173 10.61 -27.16 -3.65
N TYR A 174 11.15 -26.01 -3.34
CA TYR A 174 10.36 -24.78 -3.24
C TYR A 174 9.75 -24.39 -4.59
N ILE A 175 10.53 -24.50 -5.66
CA ILE A 175 10.08 -24.24 -7.04
C ILE A 175 8.97 -25.21 -7.45
N ASN A 176 9.07 -26.50 -7.12
CA ASN A 176 8.02 -27.46 -7.41
C ASN A 176 6.70 -27.10 -6.72
N ILE A 177 6.75 -26.62 -5.48
CA ILE A 177 5.55 -26.14 -4.76
C ILE A 177 4.96 -24.90 -5.45
N LEU A 178 5.81 -23.97 -5.93
CA LEU A 178 5.35 -22.81 -6.72
C LEU A 178 4.62 -23.26 -7.99
N LEU A 179 5.17 -24.23 -8.72
CA LEU A 179 4.57 -24.76 -9.94
C LEU A 179 3.24 -25.46 -9.67
N GLU A 180 3.14 -26.22 -8.58
CA GLU A 180 1.87 -26.83 -8.15
C GLU A 180 0.82 -25.77 -7.84
N GLY A 181 1.20 -24.70 -7.14
CA GLY A 181 0.32 -23.56 -6.87
C GLY A 181 -0.10 -22.82 -8.13
N ILE A 182 0.79 -22.68 -9.11
CA ILE A 182 0.47 -22.08 -10.42
C ILE A 182 -0.59 -22.92 -11.14
N ASN A 183 -0.39 -24.23 -11.23
CA ASN A 183 -1.34 -25.14 -11.86
C ASN A 183 -2.71 -25.10 -11.17
N THR A 184 -2.71 -25.16 -9.83
CA THR A 184 -3.94 -25.11 -9.03
C THR A 184 -4.72 -23.82 -9.23
N ILE A 185 -4.04 -22.66 -9.28
CA ILE A 185 -4.69 -21.37 -9.55
C ILE A 185 -5.14 -21.27 -11.01
N ASP A 186 -4.36 -21.79 -11.95
CA ASP A 186 -4.74 -21.77 -13.37
C ASP A 186 -6.03 -22.58 -13.63
N GLU A 187 -6.16 -23.75 -13.02
CA GLU A 187 -7.40 -24.54 -13.05
C GLU A 187 -8.56 -23.81 -12.35
N PHE A 188 -8.30 -23.18 -11.21
CA PHE A 188 -9.30 -22.39 -10.49
C PHE A 188 -9.82 -21.23 -11.34
N CYS A 189 -8.99 -20.60 -12.12
CA CYS A 189 -9.37 -19.48 -12.99
C CYS A 189 -10.40 -19.86 -14.07
N ASP A 190 -10.49 -21.13 -14.48
CA ASP A 190 -11.45 -21.59 -15.48
C ASP A 190 -12.92 -21.36 -15.05
N THR A 191 -13.20 -21.37 -13.76
CA THR A 191 -14.55 -21.21 -13.20
C THR A 191 -14.68 -20.03 -12.24
N PHE A 192 -13.59 -19.31 -12.00
CA PHE A 192 -13.58 -18.22 -11.06
C PHE A 192 -14.33 -17.00 -11.59
N ILE A 193 -15.32 -16.55 -10.83
CA ILE A 193 -16.06 -15.31 -11.05
C ILE A 193 -15.88 -14.45 -9.81
N TYR A 194 -15.34 -13.27 -9.99
CA TYR A 194 -15.16 -12.31 -8.92
C TYR A 194 -16.40 -11.42 -8.79
N THR A 195 -16.92 -11.34 -7.58
CA THR A 195 -17.96 -10.36 -7.22
C THR A 195 -17.35 -9.36 -6.25
N GLU A 196 -17.37 -8.10 -6.62
CA GLU A 196 -16.87 -7.03 -5.77
C GLU A 196 -17.76 -6.91 -4.52
N LYS A 197 -17.15 -6.76 -3.37
CA LYS A 197 -17.87 -6.58 -2.11
C LYS A 197 -18.16 -5.10 -1.91
N ASP A 198 -19.41 -4.78 -1.55
CA ASP A 198 -19.82 -3.42 -1.18
C ASP A 198 -19.15 -2.95 0.13
N GLU A 199 -18.87 -3.88 1.05
CA GLU A 199 -18.19 -3.61 2.32
C GLU A 199 -16.94 -4.47 2.46
N TRP A 200 -15.84 -3.81 2.71
CA TRP A 200 -14.54 -4.44 2.96
C TRP A 200 -14.29 -4.59 4.45
N THR A 201 -13.66 -5.68 4.82
CA THR A 201 -13.10 -5.90 6.16
C THR A 201 -11.60 -5.60 6.16
N GLU A 202 -10.99 -5.52 7.34
CA GLU A 202 -9.53 -5.36 7.44
C GLU A 202 -8.76 -6.47 6.71
N GLY A 203 -9.32 -7.69 6.65
CA GLY A 203 -8.74 -8.82 5.93
C GLY A 203 -8.74 -8.68 4.40
N ASP A 204 -9.54 -7.77 3.86
CA ASP A 204 -9.61 -7.47 2.43
C ASP A 204 -8.54 -6.44 2.00
N LEU A 205 -7.89 -5.80 2.96
CA LEU A 205 -6.82 -4.82 2.72
C LEU A 205 -5.47 -5.50 2.48
N LEU A 206 -4.65 -4.91 1.63
CA LEU A 206 -3.26 -5.32 1.48
C LEU A 206 -2.46 -5.03 2.77
N PRO A 207 -1.37 -5.75 3.06
CA PRO A 207 -0.60 -5.56 4.31
C PRO A 207 -0.16 -4.12 4.58
N HIS A 208 0.18 -3.35 3.55
CA HIS A 208 0.55 -1.95 3.69
C HIS A 208 -0.66 -1.05 3.93
N GLU A 209 -1.84 -1.38 3.38
CA GLU A 209 -3.10 -0.68 3.62
C GLU A 209 -3.61 -0.94 5.04
N GLN A 210 -3.51 -2.19 5.53
CA GLN A 210 -3.79 -2.53 6.93
C GLN A 210 -2.91 -1.73 7.88
N ARG A 211 -1.61 -1.65 7.57
CA ARG A 211 -0.67 -0.83 8.37
C ARG A 211 -1.03 0.65 8.36
N ALA A 212 -1.41 1.20 7.20
CA ALA A 212 -1.85 2.59 7.09
C ALA A 212 -3.13 2.83 7.89
N ALA A 213 -4.12 1.94 7.83
CA ALA A 213 -5.35 2.02 8.62
C ALA A 213 -5.05 1.96 10.13
N GLN A 214 -4.15 1.06 10.57
CA GLN A 214 -3.75 0.94 11.98
C GLN A 214 -3.00 2.19 12.47
N LEU A 215 -2.07 2.74 11.68
CA LEU A 215 -1.37 3.98 12.04
C LEU A 215 -2.35 5.15 12.16
N MET A 216 -3.28 5.27 11.24
CA MET A 216 -4.31 6.29 11.27
C MET A 216 -5.20 6.16 12.52
N TYR A 217 -5.63 4.95 12.87
CA TYR A 217 -6.36 4.68 14.10
C TYR A 217 -5.56 5.15 15.33
N ASN A 218 -4.28 4.77 15.42
CA ASN A 218 -3.41 5.14 16.55
C ASN A 218 -3.25 6.66 16.68
N TYR A 219 -3.08 7.37 15.56
CA TYR A 219 -3.01 8.85 15.60
C TYR A 219 -4.33 9.48 16.04
N LEU A 220 -5.47 8.97 15.61
CA LEU A 220 -6.77 9.48 16.02
C LEU A 220 -7.03 9.26 17.52
N GLU A 221 -6.63 8.12 18.07
CA GLU A 221 -6.67 7.90 19.52
C GLU A 221 -5.76 8.87 20.29
N GLN A 222 -4.55 9.15 19.80
CA GLN A 222 -3.66 10.15 20.39
C GLN A 222 -4.27 11.56 20.33
N ILE A 223 -4.86 11.95 19.20
CA ILE A 223 -5.56 13.24 19.04
C ILE A 223 -6.67 13.37 20.09
N LYS A 224 -7.49 12.34 20.24
CA LYS A 224 -8.59 12.30 21.21
C LYS A 224 -8.11 12.48 22.65
N VAL A 225 -7.00 11.83 23.03
CA VAL A 225 -6.38 12.01 24.35
C VAL A 225 -5.86 13.44 24.53
N MET A 226 -5.20 13.99 23.50
CA MET A 226 -4.70 15.37 23.52
C MET A 226 -5.84 16.38 23.60
N GLU A 227 -6.92 16.20 22.85
CA GLU A 227 -8.11 17.05 22.90
C GLU A 227 -8.75 17.06 24.29
N ALA A 228 -8.87 15.91 24.94
CA ALA A 228 -9.38 15.81 26.30
C ALA A 228 -8.50 16.54 27.31
N GLU A 229 -7.17 16.45 27.18
CA GLU A 229 -6.24 17.17 28.04
C GLU A 229 -6.31 18.69 27.79
N VAL A 230 -6.43 19.12 26.51
CA VAL A 230 -6.61 20.54 26.16
C VAL A 230 -7.89 21.09 26.78
N GLU A 231 -9.01 20.36 26.73
CA GLU A 231 -10.27 20.81 27.35
C GLU A 231 -10.15 20.92 28.89
N LYS A 232 -9.45 19.99 29.52
CA LYS A 232 -9.15 20.06 30.95
C LYS A 232 -8.32 21.31 31.32
N GLN A 233 -7.29 21.61 30.53
CA GLN A 233 -6.46 22.80 30.74
C GLN A 233 -7.26 24.10 30.46
N LYS A 234 -8.11 24.11 29.43
CA LYS A 234 -9.02 25.23 29.16
C LYS A 234 -9.96 25.50 30.32
N GLN A 235 -10.57 24.45 30.89
CA GLN A 235 -11.49 24.61 32.04
C GLN A 235 -10.75 25.19 33.24
N MET A 236 -9.57 24.67 33.58
CA MET A 236 -8.74 25.16 34.66
C MET A 236 -8.40 26.63 34.49
N LEU A 237 -7.97 27.05 33.31
CA LEU A 237 -7.65 28.44 32.99
C LEU A 237 -8.89 29.32 33.03
N PHE A 238 -10.02 28.87 32.53
CA PHE A 238 -11.30 29.59 32.60
C PHE A 238 -11.68 29.87 34.06
N ASP A 239 -11.62 28.86 34.94
CA ASP A 239 -11.97 28.98 36.34
C ASP A 239 -11.07 30.01 37.07
N VAL A 240 -9.76 29.95 36.80
CA VAL A 240 -8.79 30.91 37.36
C VAL A 240 -9.07 32.35 36.86
N MET A 241 -9.26 32.53 35.56
CA MET A 241 -9.52 33.81 34.96
C MET A 241 -10.86 34.39 35.44
N TYR A 242 -11.91 33.59 35.49
CA TYR A 242 -13.25 33.97 35.94
C TYR A 242 -13.24 34.40 37.40
N LYS A 243 -12.60 33.59 38.28
CA LYS A 243 -12.48 33.89 39.73
C LYS A 243 -11.75 35.23 39.98
N ASN A 244 -10.78 35.59 39.15
CA ASN A 244 -9.97 36.79 39.31
C ASN A 244 -10.48 37.96 38.45
N GLY A 245 -11.61 37.85 37.78
CA GLY A 245 -12.18 38.92 36.93
C GLY A 245 -11.32 39.27 35.70
N VAL A 246 -10.42 38.39 35.27
CA VAL A 246 -9.51 38.61 34.13
C VAL A 246 -10.21 38.22 32.83
N LYS A 247 -10.38 39.19 31.94
CA LYS A 247 -11.05 39.00 30.65
C LYS A 247 -10.15 38.45 29.55
N SER A 248 -8.86 38.74 29.61
CA SER A 248 -7.91 38.33 28.60
C SER A 248 -6.49 38.24 29.15
N ILE A 249 -5.74 37.21 28.69
CA ILE A 249 -4.30 37.03 28.94
C ILE A 249 -3.62 37.02 27.58
N LYS A 250 -2.56 37.81 27.41
CA LYS A 250 -1.75 37.86 26.19
C LYS A 250 -0.33 37.42 26.47
N SER A 251 0.20 36.55 25.64
CA SER A 251 1.62 36.20 25.59
C SER A 251 2.15 36.33 24.17
N ASP A 252 3.42 36.11 23.97
CA ASP A 252 4.04 36.12 22.63
C ASP A 252 3.53 34.96 21.74
N LYS A 253 2.99 33.89 22.35
CA LYS A 253 2.58 32.67 21.64
C LYS A 253 1.07 32.48 21.54
N TYR A 254 0.28 33.08 22.43
CA TYR A 254 -1.16 32.86 22.48
C TYR A 254 -1.89 34.06 23.12
N VAL A 255 -3.18 34.14 22.84
CA VAL A 255 -4.13 35.03 23.53
C VAL A 255 -5.28 34.18 24.05
N LEU A 256 -5.54 34.27 25.34
CA LEU A 256 -6.70 33.65 26.00
C LEU A 256 -7.73 34.73 26.25
N THR A 257 -8.99 34.49 25.92
CA THR A 257 -10.08 35.48 26.15
C THR A 257 -11.31 34.70 26.62
N ILE A 258 -11.92 35.19 27.70
CA ILE A 258 -13.25 34.72 28.12
C ILE A 258 -14.28 35.34 27.18
N VAL A 259 -14.94 34.50 26.41
CA VAL A 259 -16.09 34.89 25.59
C VAL A 259 -17.33 34.87 26.49
N PRO A 260 -18.02 36.00 26.69
CA PRO A 260 -19.22 36.02 27.49
C PRO A 260 -20.34 35.17 26.84
N GLU A 261 -21.27 34.72 27.69
CA GLU A 261 -22.49 34.07 27.19
C GLU A 261 -23.21 34.98 26.19
N SER A 262 -23.61 34.42 25.09
CA SER A 262 -24.31 35.15 24.03
C SER A 262 -25.50 34.31 23.52
N VAL A 263 -26.59 35.00 23.23
CA VAL A 263 -27.74 34.32 22.60
C VAL A 263 -27.50 34.27 21.09
N ARG A 264 -27.44 33.06 20.56
CA ARG A 264 -27.35 32.82 19.12
C ARG A 264 -28.74 32.46 18.58
N SER A 265 -29.28 33.32 17.73
CA SER A 265 -30.52 33.01 17.01
C SER A 265 -30.18 32.11 15.80
N THR A 266 -30.79 30.96 15.73
CA THR A 266 -30.73 30.09 14.57
C THR A 266 -32.10 30.00 13.93
N PHE A 267 -32.12 29.89 12.60
CA PHE A 267 -33.36 29.76 11.86
C PHE A 267 -33.98 28.39 12.10
N ASP A 268 -35.22 28.34 12.67
CA ASP A 268 -35.93 27.12 12.91
C ASP A 268 -36.72 26.72 11.65
N LYS A 269 -36.07 25.99 10.78
CA LYS A 269 -36.62 25.46 9.54
C LYS A 269 -37.82 24.57 9.77
N LYS A 270 -37.81 23.73 10.81
CA LYS A 270 -38.94 22.84 11.12
C LYS A 270 -40.17 23.61 11.49
N LYS A 271 -40.03 24.65 12.29
CA LYS A 271 -41.15 25.51 12.68
C LYS A 271 -41.69 26.27 11.47
N LEU A 272 -40.79 26.81 10.62
CA LEU A 272 -41.21 27.53 9.40
C LEU A 272 -42.07 26.64 8.49
N LEU A 273 -41.60 25.44 8.15
CA LEU A 273 -42.29 24.54 7.25
C LEU A 273 -43.62 24.03 7.85
N LYS A 274 -43.74 23.97 9.18
CA LYS A 274 -44.98 23.64 9.88
C LYS A 274 -46.01 24.77 9.81
N GLU A 275 -45.56 25.99 9.95
CA GLU A 275 -46.42 27.21 9.93
C GLU A 275 -46.77 27.67 8.51
N HIS A 276 -45.89 27.31 7.53
CA HIS A 276 -45.99 27.67 6.13
C HIS A 276 -45.88 26.47 5.22
N PRO A 277 -46.87 25.57 5.19
CA PRO A 277 -46.83 24.36 4.38
C PRO A 277 -46.84 24.59 2.87
N GLU A 278 -47.13 25.83 2.43
CA GLU A 278 -47.05 26.27 1.04
C GLU A 278 -45.60 26.45 0.54
N ILE A 279 -44.61 26.50 1.43
CA ILE A 279 -43.19 26.65 1.04
C ILE A 279 -42.68 25.27 0.63
N ASN A 280 -42.34 25.14 -0.65
CA ASN A 280 -41.61 23.98 -1.14
C ASN A 280 -40.11 24.15 -0.85
N GLU A 281 -39.59 23.34 0.05
CA GLU A 281 -38.17 23.38 0.45
C GLU A 281 -37.21 23.23 -0.76
N ALA A 282 -37.59 22.45 -1.76
CA ALA A 282 -36.74 22.17 -2.93
C ALA A 282 -36.37 23.46 -3.71
N ASP A 283 -37.25 24.48 -3.68
CA ASP A 283 -37.04 25.73 -4.41
C ASP A 283 -35.96 26.63 -3.75
N TYR A 284 -35.60 26.32 -2.49
CA TYR A 284 -34.63 27.07 -1.69
C TYR A 284 -33.33 26.30 -1.41
N LEU A 285 -33.17 25.08 -1.99
CA LEU A 285 -31.97 24.29 -1.81
C LEU A 285 -30.84 24.82 -2.70
N LYS A 286 -29.73 25.23 -2.07
CA LYS A 286 -28.47 25.48 -2.78
C LYS A 286 -27.66 24.19 -2.84
N THR A 287 -27.55 23.58 -4.02
CA THR A 287 -26.70 22.40 -4.21
C THR A 287 -25.25 22.79 -4.37
N SER A 288 -24.37 22.13 -3.66
CA SER A 288 -22.92 22.23 -3.86
C SER A 288 -22.34 20.82 -4.05
N LYS A 289 -21.42 20.68 -5.01
CA LYS A 289 -20.68 19.41 -5.17
C LYS A 289 -19.65 19.30 -4.06
N VAL A 290 -19.77 18.29 -3.24
CA VAL A 290 -18.76 17.92 -2.24
C VAL A 290 -17.90 16.82 -2.84
N LYS A 291 -16.58 16.97 -2.79
CA LYS A 291 -15.65 15.90 -3.22
C LYS A 291 -15.79 14.72 -2.28
N PRO A 292 -15.65 13.49 -2.77
CA PRO A 292 -15.61 12.31 -1.90
C PRO A 292 -14.47 12.44 -0.88
N TYR A 293 -14.70 12.00 0.34
CA TYR A 293 -13.73 12.02 1.43
C TYR A 293 -13.89 10.80 2.32
N LEU A 294 -12.80 10.35 2.91
CA LEU A 294 -12.80 9.25 3.86
C LEU A 294 -13.35 9.74 5.21
N LYS A 295 -14.42 9.12 5.70
CA LYS A 295 -14.95 9.36 7.04
C LYS A 295 -14.48 8.25 7.98
N ILE A 296 -13.92 8.63 9.12
CA ILE A 296 -13.50 7.71 10.16
C ILE A 296 -14.35 7.95 11.40
N ILE A 297 -14.80 6.86 12.01
CA ILE A 297 -15.52 6.88 13.28
C ILE A 297 -14.74 5.96 14.23
N LEU A 298 -14.20 6.54 15.31
CA LEU A 298 -13.62 5.76 16.40
C LEU A 298 -14.75 5.12 17.21
N LYS A 299 -14.60 3.84 17.52
CA LYS A 299 -15.55 3.06 18.34
C LYS A 299 -15.10 3.03 19.79
#